data_4094262da5d125e368c840cc5a2a9125
#
_entry.id   4094262da5d125e368c840cc5a2a9125
#
_cell.length_a   1.000
_cell.length_b   1.000
_cell.length_c   1.000
_cell.angle_alpha   90.00
_cell.angle_beta   90.00
_cell.angle_gamma   90.00
#
_symmetry.space_group_name_H-M   'P 1'
#
loop_
_entity.id
_entity.type
_entity.pdbx_description
1 polymer ?
#
loop_
_entity_poly.entity_id
_entity_poly.type
_entity_poly.pdbx_seq_one_letter_code
_entity_poly.pdbx_strand_id
1 'polypeptide(L)'
;ESGWHVMTMDDLRWHRRDIKTVQLLWPSLAKTAAIRSGFDDTWMVENGTITEGTSNNAYIIKDGVIITRQLSHDILHGITRASLLRYAKDRQMTIEERPFTVDEVKAADEAFVTSASTYVTPIISIDGVNIGDGAPGKHALELRQVYIEESLKAAI
;
A
#
# COMPACT_ATOMS: atom_id res chain seq x y z
N GLU A 1 -8.07 0.66 -14.99
CA GLU A 1 -8.30 1.40 -13.73
C GLU A 1 -7.34 2.58 -13.68
N SER A 2 -7.86 3.76 -13.37
CA SER A 2 -7.05 4.93 -13.01
C SER A 2 -6.40 4.67 -11.66
N GLY A 3 -5.09 4.75 -11.49
CA GLY A 3 -4.45 4.64 -10.18
C GLY A 3 -4.92 5.71 -9.20
N TRP A 4 -4.50 5.59 -7.93
CA TRP A 4 -4.83 6.57 -6.89
C TRP A 4 -3.73 7.61 -6.71
N HIS A 5 -4.14 8.81 -6.34
CA HIS A 5 -3.29 9.89 -5.86
C HIS A 5 -3.33 9.89 -4.32
N VAL A 6 -2.19 9.80 -3.66
CA VAL A 6 -2.13 9.80 -2.21
C VAL A 6 -1.37 11.02 -1.68
N MET A 7 -1.68 11.43 -0.45
CA MET A 7 -0.89 12.40 0.30
C MET A 7 -0.29 11.76 1.54
N THR A 8 0.71 12.38 2.14
CA THR A 8 1.28 11.92 3.40
C THR A 8 0.74 12.69 4.59
N MET A 9 0.61 12.03 5.74
CA MET A 9 0.32 12.62 7.05
C MET A 9 1.04 11.84 8.15
N ASP A 10 1.30 12.47 9.28
CA ASP A 10 1.85 11.79 10.45
C ASP A 10 0.93 10.67 10.93
N ASP A 11 1.50 9.55 11.33
CA ASP A 11 0.74 8.43 11.90
C ASP A 11 0.51 8.64 13.40
N LEU A 12 -0.64 9.20 13.74
CA LEU A 12 -1.04 9.46 15.12
C LEU A 12 -1.92 8.35 15.71
N ARG A 13 -1.93 7.17 15.10
CA ARG A 13 -2.64 6.01 15.65
C ARG A 13 -1.89 5.47 16.88
N TRP A 14 -2.56 4.65 17.68
CA TRP A 14 -1.92 3.93 18.78
C TRP A 14 -0.83 2.95 18.29
N HIS A 15 0.08 2.54 19.19
CA HIS A 15 1.25 1.73 18.83
C HIS A 15 1.02 0.21 18.83
N ARG A 16 -0.23 -0.24 18.69
CA ARG A 16 -0.61 -1.66 18.53
C ARG A 16 -1.53 -1.81 17.33
N ARG A 17 -1.05 -1.36 16.17
CA ARG A 17 -1.77 -1.37 14.88
C ARG A 17 -1.92 -2.77 14.31
N ASP A 18 -1.12 -3.72 14.82
CA ASP A 18 -1.26 -5.16 14.59
C ASP A 18 -2.59 -5.71 15.11
N ILE A 19 -3.18 -5.09 16.14
CA ILE A 19 -4.48 -5.46 16.68
C ILE A 19 -5.57 -4.70 15.93
N LYS A 20 -6.37 -5.43 15.13
CA LYS A 20 -7.48 -4.84 14.38
C LYS A 20 -8.64 -4.48 15.34
N THR A 21 -8.94 -3.19 15.42
CA THR A 21 -9.96 -2.65 16.33
C THR A 21 -10.86 -1.67 15.60
N VAL A 22 -11.90 -1.17 16.30
CA VAL A 22 -12.78 -0.08 15.86
C VAL A 22 -12.18 1.31 16.14
N GLN A 23 -10.94 1.42 16.58
CA GLN A 23 -10.24 2.69 16.79
C GLN A 23 -9.84 3.35 15.45
N LEU A 24 -10.84 3.74 14.68
CA LEU A 24 -10.67 4.25 13.32
C LEU A 24 -10.72 5.78 13.22
N LEU A 25 -10.69 6.50 14.34
CA LEU A 25 -10.84 7.96 14.33
C LEU A 25 -9.74 8.62 13.49
N TRP A 26 -8.46 8.33 13.78
CA TRP A 26 -7.36 8.93 13.04
C TRP A 26 -7.34 8.54 11.54
N PRO A 27 -7.43 7.25 11.18
CA PRO A 27 -7.53 6.87 9.76
C PRO A 27 -8.70 7.55 9.04
N SER A 28 -9.85 7.71 9.70
CA SER A 28 -11.02 8.36 9.12
C SER A 28 -10.80 9.86 8.90
N LEU A 29 -10.16 10.55 9.85
CA LEU A 29 -9.78 11.96 9.71
C LEU A 29 -8.76 12.14 8.59
N ALA A 30 -7.71 11.31 8.53
CA ALA A 30 -6.70 11.34 7.49
C ALA A 30 -7.29 11.11 6.09
N LYS A 31 -8.17 10.10 5.95
CA LYS A 31 -8.90 9.84 4.71
C LYS A 31 -9.77 11.04 4.29
N THR A 32 -10.50 11.63 5.24
CA THR A 32 -11.36 12.79 4.98
C THR A 32 -10.51 14.00 4.54
N ALA A 33 -9.35 14.22 5.17
CA ALA A 33 -8.43 15.28 4.78
C ALA A 33 -7.92 15.07 3.35
N ALA A 34 -7.52 13.85 3.00
CA ALA A 34 -7.09 13.51 1.64
C ALA A 34 -8.17 13.85 0.62
N ILE A 35 -9.39 13.35 0.79
CA ILE A 35 -10.49 13.58 -0.14
C ILE A 35 -10.80 15.07 -0.29
N ARG A 36 -10.82 15.83 0.81
CA ARG A 36 -11.03 17.29 0.76
C ARG A 36 -9.93 18.05 0.04
N SER A 37 -8.73 17.47 -0.01
CA SER A 37 -7.56 18.03 -0.70
C SER A 37 -7.39 17.51 -2.13
N GLY A 38 -8.34 16.71 -2.64
CA GLY A 38 -8.32 16.18 -4.01
C GLY A 38 -7.47 14.91 -4.18
N PHE A 39 -7.14 14.22 -3.09
CA PHE A 39 -6.45 12.94 -3.10
C PHE A 39 -7.41 11.77 -2.81
N ASP A 40 -7.02 10.56 -3.18
CA ASP A 40 -7.82 9.35 -2.97
C ASP A 40 -7.59 8.72 -1.60
N ASP A 41 -6.40 8.83 -1.02
CA ASP A 41 -6.06 8.27 0.29
C ASP A 41 -4.87 9.01 0.94
N THR A 42 -4.58 8.63 2.18
CA THR A 42 -3.40 9.09 2.92
C THR A 42 -2.48 7.92 3.21
N TRP A 43 -1.19 8.07 2.91
CA TRP A 43 -0.14 7.21 3.44
C TRP A 43 0.43 7.82 4.72
N MET A 44 0.35 7.07 5.81
CA MET A 44 0.77 7.54 7.12
C MET A 44 2.27 7.34 7.32
N VAL A 45 2.90 8.32 7.98
CA VAL A 45 4.36 8.40 8.19
C VAL A 45 4.66 8.42 9.68
N GLU A 46 5.60 7.61 10.10
CA GLU A 46 6.17 7.62 11.45
C GLU A 46 7.69 7.49 11.38
N ASN A 47 8.39 8.37 12.10
CA ASN A 47 9.87 8.42 12.10
C ASN A 47 10.47 8.47 10.68
N GLY A 48 9.86 9.26 9.78
CA GLY A 48 10.32 9.47 8.40
C GLY A 48 10.05 8.31 7.44
N THR A 49 9.38 7.24 7.88
CA THR A 49 9.06 6.08 7.04
C THR A 49 7.57 5.86 6.92
N ILE A 50 7.14 5.33 5.78
CA ILE A 50 5.75 4.94 5.56
C ILE A 50 5.40 3.78 6.50
N THR A 51 4.26 3.89 7.18
CA THR A 51 3.66 2.77 7.91
C THR A 51 2.72 2.00 6.99
N GLU A 52 1.57 2.56 6.69
CA GLU A 52 0.56 2.01 5.79
C GLU A 52 -0.45 3.11 5.39
N GLY A 53 -1.40 2.81 4.52
CA GLY A 53 -2.50 3.73 4.21
C GLY A 53 -3.61 3.68 5.26
N THR A 54 -4.70 4.42 5.03
CA THR A 54 -5.78 4.55 6.03
C THR A 54 -6.54 3.26 6.30
N SER A 55 -6.56 2.32 5.34
CA SER A 55 -7.23 1.01 5.46
C SER A 55 -6.56 -0.06 4.59
N ASN A 56 -5.28 0.08 4.30
CA ASN A 56 -4.55 -0.76 3.36
C ASN A 56 -3.06 -0.81 3.72
N ASN A 57 -2.37 -1.87 3.31
CA ASN A 57 -0.91 -1.95 3.41
C ASN A 57 -0.27 -1.34 2.15
N ALA A 58 0.91 -0.72 2.32
CA ALA A 58 1.60 0.03 1.28
C ALA A 58 2.83 -0.71 0.75
N TYR A 59 3.10 -0.53 -0.56
CA TYR A 59 4.21 -1.15 -1.28
C TYR A 59 4.79 -0.18 -2.30
N ILE A 60 6.08 -0.31 -2.54
CA ILE A 60 6.74 0.26 -3.72
C ILE A 60 7.44 -0.86 -4.51
N ILE A 61 7.69 -0.60 -5.78
CA ILE A 61 8.53 -1.45 -6.64
C ILE A 61 9.68 -0.59 -7.15
N LYS A 62 10.89 -1.08 -6.95
CA LYS A 62 12.11 -0.46 -7.48
C LYS A 62 13.00 -1.54 -8.08
N ASP A 63 13.43 -1.33 -9.34
CA ASP A 63 14.27 -2.27 -10.08
C ASP A 63 13.74 -3.72 -10.05
N GLY A 64 12.39 -3.87 -10.12
CA GLY A 64 11.71 -5.17 -10.08
C GLY A 64 11.57 -5.79 -8.68
N VAL A 65 12.05 -5.12 -7.62
CA VAL A 65 11.94 -5.59 -6.23
C VAL A 65 10.71 -4.96 -5.58
N ILE A 66 9.85 -5.79 -5.01
CA ILE A 66 8.71 -5.35 -4.18
C ILE A 66 9.23 -5.04 -2.78
N ILE A 67 9.04 -3.81 -2.33
CA ILE A 67 9.44 -3.35 -1.00
C ILE A 67 8.19 -3.01 -0.21
N THR A 68 8.05 -3.59 0.97
CA THR A 68 6.96 -3.31 1.89
C THR A 68 7.46 -3.35 3.34
N ARG A 69 6.79 -2.62 4.24
CA ARG A 69 7.16 -2.63 5.65
C ARG A 69 7.02 -4.04 6.22
N GLN A 70 8.01 -4.49 7.00
CA GLN A 70 7.97 -5.76 7.72
C GLN A 70 6.83 -5.77 8.75
N LEU A 71 6.30 -6.96 9.03
CA LEU A 71 5.31 -7.12 10.09
C LEU A 71 5.88 -6.72 11.45
N SER A 72 5.17 -5.86 12.13
CA SER A 72 5.49 -5.36 13.47
C SER A 72 4.21 -4.86 14.14
N HIS A 73 4.33 -4.22 15.30
CA HIS A 73 3.20 -3.54 15.94
C HIS A 73 2.76 -2.26 15.20
N ASP A 74 3.55 -1.79 14.23
CA ASP A 74 3.32 -0.50 13.56
C ASP A 74 2.34 -0.59 12.39
N ILE A 75 2.00 -1.79 11.92
CA ILE A 75 1.10 -2.00 10.79
C ILE A 75 0.12 -3.15 11.03
N LEU A 76 -1.01 -3.13 10.35
CA LEU A 76 -1.94 -4.25 10.36
C LEU A 76 -1.38 -5.41 9.53
N HIS A 77 -1.47 -6.63 10.07
CA HIS A 77 -1.12 -7.87 9.37
C HIS A 77 -2.25 -8.26 8.39
N GLY A 78 -2.32 -7.57 7.24
CA GLY A 78 -3.40 -7.72 6.28
C GLY A 78 -3.45 -9.10 5.62
N ILE A 79 -4.64 -9.70 5.52
CA ILE A 79 -4.83 -11.00 4.84
C ILE A 79 -4.54 -10.90 3.35
N THR A 80 -4.92 -9.80 2.70
CA THR A 80 -4.61 -9.54 1.29
C THR A 80 -3.10 -9.40 1.08
N ARG A 81 -2.40 -8.72 2.02
CA ARG A 81 -0.94 -8.65 2.03
C ARG A 81 -0.31 -10.05 2.05
N ALA A 82 -0.74 -10.91 2.97
CA ALA A 82 -0.19 -12.26 3.11
C ALA A 82 -0.39 -13.09 1.83
N SER A 83 -1.57 -13.04 1.24
CA SER A 83 -1.88 -13.74 -0.01
C SER A 83 -1.06 -13.20 -1.19
N LEU A 84 -0.98 -11.86 -1.32
CA LEU A 84 -0.22 -11.22 -2.39
C LEU A 84 1.27 -11.59 -2.35
N LEU A 85 1.89 -11.50 -1.18
CA LEU A 85 3.31 -11.83 -1.03
C LEU A 85 3.60 -13.31 -1.33
N ARG A 86 2.66 -14.21 -1.00
CA ARG A 86 2.75 -15.60 -1.41
C ARG A 86 2.71 -15.74 -2.93
N TYR A 87 1.72 -15.13 -3.60
CA TYR A 87 1.60 -15.17 -5.07
C TYR A 87 2.80 -14.55 -5.78
N ALA A 88 3.36 -13.46 -5.24
CA ALA A 88 4.57 -12.86 -5.78
C ALA A 88 5.78 -13.81 -5.66
N LYS A 89 5.95 -14.50 -4.52
CA LYS A 89 6.99 -15.53 -4.33
C LYS A 89 6.83 -16.70 -5.29
N ASP A 90 5.60 -17.19 -5.49
CA ASP A 90 5.31 -18.29 -6.42
C ASP A 90 5.70 -17.92 -7.87
N ARG A 91 5.73 -16.63 -8.19
CA ARG A 91 6.19 -16.06 -9.47
C ARG A 91 7.65 -15.63 -9.48
N GLN A 92 8.41 -16.02 -8.46
CA GLN A 92 9.85 -15.72 -8.33
C GLN A 92 10.18 -14.22 -8.29
N MET A 93 9.21 -13.36 -7.90
CA MET A 93 9.46 -11.95 -7.66
C MET A 93 10.28 -11.76 -6.38
N THR A 94 11.24 -10.87 -6.41
CA THR A 94 12.03 -10.51 -5.24
C THR A 94 11.22 -9.60 -4.31
N ILE A 95 11.23 -9.92 -3.01
CA ILE A 95 10.50 -9.17 -1.98
C ILE A 95 11.47 -8.77 -0.88
N GLU A 96 11.47 -7.50 -0.52
CA GLU A 96 12.15 -6.95 0.65
C GLU A 96 11.13 -6.46 1.67
N GLU A 97 11.15 -7.05 2.85
CA GLU A 97 10.32 -6.59 3.97
C GLU A 97 11.16 -5.67 4.87
N ARG A 98 11.07 -4.37 4.65
CA ARG A 98 11.78 -3.32 5.38
C ARG A 98 11.01 -2.00 5.42
N PRO A 99 11.36 -1.04 6.32
CA PRO A 99 10.86 0.33 6.21
C PRO A 99 11.32 0.97 4.90
N PHE A 100 10.54 1.91 4.40
CA PHE A 100 10.89 2.76 3.26
C PHE A 100 10.38 4.18 3.49
N THR A 101 11.09 5.15 2.95
CA THR A 101 10.83 6.58 3.16
C THR A 101 9.91 7.14 2.08
N VAL A 102 9.39 8.38 2.32
CA VAL A 102 8.64 9.13 1.29
C VAL A 102 9.50 9.40 0.05
N ASP A 103 10.78 9.67 0.23
CA ASP A 103 11.70 9.91 -0.90
C ASP A 103 11.91 8.63 -1.72
N GLU A 104 11.97 7.46 -1.09
CA GLU A 104 12.00 6.17 -1.81
C GLU A 104 10.70 5.94 -2.60
N VAL A 105 9.54 6.35 -2.07
CA VAL A 105 8.26 6.28 -2.81
C VAL A 105 8.32 7.16 -4.06
N LYS A 106 8.80 8.42 -3.93
CA LYS A 106 8.93 9.35 -5.05
C LYS A 106 9.92 8.89 -6.12
N ALA A 107 10.93 8.11 -5.72
CA ALA A 107 11.94 7.54 -6.62
C ALA A 107 11.61 6.12 -7.12
N ALA A 108 10.48 5.55 -6.69
CA ALA A 108 10.06 4.22 -7.09
C ALA A 108 9.60 4.17 -8.55
N ASP A 109 9.67 2.98 -9.15
CA ASP A 109 9.18 2.74 -10.50
C ASP A 109 7.67 2.57 -10.50
N GLU A 110 7.13 1.91 -9.46
CA GLU A 110 5.70 1.70 -9.23
C GLU A 110 5.39 1.76 -7.73
N ALA A 111 4.13 2.03 -7.39
CA ALA A 111 3.62 1.85 -6.03
C ALA A 111 2.19 1.30 -6.07
N PHE A 112 1.79 0.63 -5.00
CA PHE A 112 0.44 0.11 -4.86
C PHE A 112 0.07 -0.13 -3.40
N VAL A 113 -1.20 -0.38 -3.16
CA VAL A 113 -1.73 -0.78 -1.85
C VAL A 113 -2.50 -2.08 -1.95
N THR A 114 -2.65 -2.78 -0.80
CA THR A 114 -3.53 -3.94 -0.70
C THR A 114 -4.56 -3.79 0.39
N SER A 115 -5.80 -4.15 0.09
CA SER A 115 -6.89 -4.24 1.06
C SER A 115 -7.89 -5.35 0.68
N ALA A 116 -8.73 -5.74 1.63
CA ALA A 116 -9.77 -6.74 1.39
C ALA A 116 -10.88 -6.23 0.45
N SER A 117 -11.08 -4.92 0.36
CA SER A 117 -12.16 -4.31 -0.44
C SER A 117 -11.74 -3.90 -1.85
N THR A 118 -10.49 -3.49 -2.04
CA THR A 118 -9.98 -2.99 -3.34
C THR A 118 -8.91 -3.90 -3.96
N TYR A 119 -8.53 -4.95 -3.24
CA TYR A 119 -7.51 -5.95 -3.62
C TYR A 119 -6.12 -5.31 -3.76
N VAL A 120 -5.61 -5.18 -4.98
CA VAL A 120 -4.39 -4.46 -5.31
C VAL A 120 -4.78 -3.20 -6.07
N THR A 121 -4.40 -2.03 -5.57
CA THR A 121 -4.72 -0.75 -6.20
C THR A 121 -3.44 0.02 -6.49
N PRO A 122 -3.13 0.33 -7.76
CA PRO A 122 -1.97 1.14 -8.11
C PRO A 122 -2.03 2.54 -7.51
N ILE A 123 -0.88 3.06 -7.07
CA ILE A 123 -0.68 4.43 -6.63
C ILE A 123 0.20 5.11 -7.69
N ILE A 124 -0.26 6.22 -8.24
CA ILE A 124 0.37 6.91 -9.36
C ILE A 124 1.01 8.24 -8.98
N SER A 125 0.67 8.78 -7.81
CA SER A 125 1.37 9.94 -7.26
C SER A 125 1.31 9.99 -5.74
N ILE A 126 2.29 10.66 -5.14
CA ILE A 126 2.35 10.95 -3.71
C ILE A 126 2.70 12.43 -3.51
N ASP A 127 1.93 13.16 -2.69
CA ASP A 127 2.10 14.58 -2.42
C ASP A 127 2.24 15.43 -3.70
N GLY A 128 1.47 15.08 -4.75
CA GLY A 128 1.51 15.76 -6.04
C GLY A 128 2.70 15.41 -6.94
N VAL A 129 3.60 14.51 -6.50
CA VAL A 129 4.73 14.02 -7.30
C VAL A 129 4.36 12.69 -7.94
N ASN A 130 4.49 12.57 -9.25
CA ASN A 130 4.25 11.31 -9.96
C ASN A 130 5.24 10.23 -9.51
N ILE A 131 4.75 8.99 -9.43
CA ILE A 131 5.56 7.78 -9.23
C ILE A 131 5.74 7.15 -10.60
N GLY A 132 6.97 6.84 -10.97
CA GLY A 132 7.28 6.39 -12.32
C GLY A 132 6.85 7.41 -13.37
N ASP A 133 6.05 6.99 -14.33
CA ASP A 133 5.48 7.83 -15.39
C ASP A 133 4.12 8.46 -15.02
N GLY A 134 3.64 8.24 -13.80
CA GLY A 134 2.34 8.73 -13.33
C GLY A 134 1.14 7.91 -13.84
N ALA A 135 1.38 6.69 -14.28
CA ALA A 135 0.35 5.74 -14.71
C ALA A 135 0.39 4.46 -13.85
N PRO A 136 -0.70 3.66 -13.84
CA PRO A 136 -0.72 2.38 -13.16
C PRO A 136 0.41 1.45 -13.65
N GLY A 137 1.29 1.04 -12.76
CA GLY A 137 2.44 0.24 -13.08
C GLY A 137 2.08 -1.19 -13.53
N LYS A 138 2.89 -1.74 -14.42
CA LYS A 138 2.66 -3.07 -15.01
C LYS A 138 2.62 -4.18 -13.96
N HIS A 139 3.57 -4.17 -13.03
CA HIS A 139 3.64 -5.21 -11.99
C HIS A 139 2.47 -5.12 -11.00
N ALA A 140 2.04 -3.91 -10.65
CA ALA A 140 0.88 -3.71 -9.80
C ALA A 140 -0.41 -4.24 -10.46
N LEU A 141 -0.58 -4.01 -11.76
CA LEU A 141 -1.72 -4.54 -12.54
C LEU A 141 -1.65 -6.07 -12.67
N GLU A 142 -0.48 -6.63 -12.92
CA GLU A 142 -0.26 -8.08 -12.99
C GLU A 142 -0.59 -8.75 -11.64
N LEU A 143 -0.08 -8.20 -10.54
CA LEU A 143 -0.37 -8.71 -9.20
C LEU A 143 -1.86 -8.62 -8.85
N ARG A 144 -2.55 -7.58 -9.30
CA ARG A 144 -4.00 -7.46 -9.16
C ARG A 144 -4.72 -8.57 -9.89
N GLN A 145 -4.38 -8.81 -11.14
CA GLN A 145 -4.99 -9.86 -11.96
C GLN A 145 -4.80 -11.23 -11.31
N VAL A 146 -3.57 -11.53 -10.91
CA VAL A 146 -3.22 -12.76 -10.21
C VAL A 146 -4.02 -12.93 -8.92
N TYR A 147 -4.12 -11.87 -8.11
CA TYR A 147 -4.87 -11.94 -6.86
C TYR A 147 -6.35 -12.29 -7.10
N ILE A 148 -6.97 -11.68 -8.12
CA ILE A 148 -8.37 -11.93 -8.48
C ILE A 148 -8.54 -13.39 -8.96
N GLU A 149 -7.69 -13.85 -9.86
CA GLU A 149 -7.75 -15.23 -10.39
C GLU A 149 -7.61 -16.28 -9.30
N GLU A 150 -6.61 -16.15 -8.44
CA GLU A 150 -6.37 -17.10 -7.35
C GLU A 150 -7.47 -17.06 -6.28
N SER A 151 -8.04 -15.87 -6.01
CA SER A 151 -9.16 -15.72 -5.10
C SER A 151 -10.42 -16.41 -5.63
N LEU A 152 -10.70 -16.31 -6.92
CA LEU A 152 -11.83 -16.99 -7.57
C LEU A 152 -11.68 -18.52 -7.54
N LYS A 153 -10.46 -19.04 -7.76
CA LYS A 153 -10.19 -20.48 -7.64
C LYS A 153 -10.42 -21.02 -6.22
N ALA A 154 -10.12 -20.20 -5.21
CA ALA A 154 -10.28 -20.59 -3.80
C ALA A 154 -11.73 -20.46 -3.29
N ALA A 155 -12.62 -19.85 -4.05
CA ALA A 155 -14.02 -19.61 -3.68
C ALA A 155 -14.98 -20.73 -4.11
N ILE A 156 -14.49 -21.82 -4.70
CA ILE A 156 -15.29 -22.96 -5.21
C ILE A 156 -15.25 -24.14 -4.23
#